data_e657385eb67a28baed908cb09826036f
#
_entry.id   e657385eb67a28baed908cb09826036f
#
_cell.length_a   1.000
_cell.length_b   1.000
_cell.length_c   1.000
_cell.angle_alpha   90.00
_cell.angle_beta   90.00
_cell.angle_gamma   90.00
#
_symmetry.space_group_name_H-M   'P 1'
#
loop_
_entity.id
_entity.type
_entity.pdbx_description
1 polymer ?
#
loop_
_entity_poly.entity_id
_entity_poly.type
_entity_poly.pdbx_seq_one_letter_code
_entity_poly.pdbx_strand_id
1 'polypeptide(L)'
;MQIRQQSGEPGSFDNMISIRGFGTPLYVIDGIPRDGSGEFQRLNPTDIESISILKDASAAIYGLNAANGVILVTTKKGQKGKPRFNYSGVFGWQKPTDVPEMMNAGQFMDIKNEASINAGGEPILTKEELMKWKEGAPGYESTDWYDEAMKGSAFQQQHNFSVTGGSENVDFFFSLGYLTDNGIVKNDGFDYEKYTFRSNLSAKLSKHLTAEVLIGGRYDTKKTPRFTFFDIFKATRAAWPTERPFANNNPDYPSKVFLDNNPVAMSDPDIVGYSQTNNKALQTTASVKYDVPFV
;
A
#
# COMPACT_ATOMS: atom_id res chain seq x y z
N MET A 1 -7.32 15.76 12.39
CA MET A 1 -7.37 14.53 11.58
C MET A 1 -6.20 13.67 12.00
N GLN A 2 -6.43 12.39 12.21
CA GLN A 2 -5.41 11.39 12.51
C GLN A 2 -5.40 10.37 11.38
N ILE A 3 -4.23 10.02 10.87
CA ILE A 3 -4.03 8.99 9.86
C ILE A 3 -3.17 7.92 10.50
N ARG A 4 -3.63 6.67 10.46
CA ARG A 4 -2.89 5.51 10.96
C ARG A 4 -2.73 4.52 9.81
N GLN A 5 -1.49 4.34 9.37
CA GLN A 5 -1.15 3.30 8.41
C GLN A 5 -1.24 1.94 9.08
N GLN A 6 -1.94 1.00 8.48
CA GLN A 6 -2.10 -0.36 9.00
C GLN A 6 -1.09 -1.34 8.39
N SER A 7 -0.72 -1.12 7.14
CA SER A 7 0.21 -1.96 6.41
C SER A 7 1.12 -1.13 5.51
N GLY A 8 2.36 -1.60 5.31
CA GLY A 8 3.28 -1.12 4.27
C GLY A 8 3.26 -1.98 3.01
N GLU A 9 2.29 -2.90 2.90
CA GLU A 9 2.14 -3.78 1.75
C GLU A 9 1.70 -2.98 0.51
N PRO A 10 2.32 -3.20 -0.66
CA PRO A 10 1.94 -2.54 -1.90
C PRO A 10 0.44 -2.68 -2.20
N GLY A 11 -0.17 -1.57 -2.62
CA GLY A 11 -1.61 -1.55 -2.92
C GLY A 11 -2.53 -1.78 -1.72
N SER A 12 -2.04 -1.64 -0.49
CA SER A 12 -2.87 -1.61 0.71
C SER A 12 -3.46 -0.21 0.89
N PHE A 13 -4.80 -0.10 0.81
CA PHE A 13 -5.56 1.15 0.95
C PHE A 13 -6.53 1.05 2.13
N ASP A 14 -6.05 0.51 3.24
CA ASP A 14 -6.78 0.26 4.47
C ASP A 14 -6.36 1.20 5.61
N ASN A 15 -5.67 2.30 5.28
CA ASN A 15 -5.29 3.29 6.27
C ASN A 15 -6.52 3.84 6.99
N MET A 16 -6.47 3.79 8.31
CA MET A 16 -7.51 4.41 9.13
C MET A 16 -7.34 5.92 9.14
N ILE A 17 -8.35 6.61 8.66
CA ILE A 17 -8.43 8.06 8.76
C ILE A 17 -9.57 8.39 9.72
N SER A 18 -9.29 9.12 10.78
CA SER A 18 -10.29 9.55 11.75
C SER A 18 -10.25 11.06 11.98
N ILE A 19 -11.42 11.63 12.24
CA ILE A 19 -11.56 13.00 12.67
C ILE A 19 -11.83 13.00 14.18
N ARG A 20 -10.93 13.62 14.97
CA ARG A 20 -11.04 13.68 16.46
C ARG A 20 -11.06 12.30 17.15
N GLY A 21 -10.55 11.25 16.52
CA GLY A 21 -10.52 9.90 17.12
C GLY A 21 -11.84 9.13 17.06
N PHE A 22 -12.89 9.69 16.50
CA PHE A 22 -14.15 9.00 16.22
C PHE A 22 -14.03 8.21 14.90
N GLY A 23 -14.87 7.22 14.69
CA GLY A 23 -14.85 6.27 13.57
C GLY A 23 -14.53 6.84 12.19
N THR A 24 -14.77 6.06 11.15
CA THR A 24 -14.48 6.45 9.76
C THR A 24 -15.37 7.62 9.32
N PRO A 25 -14.81 8.72 8.80
CA PRO A 25 -15.61 9.82 8.24
C PRO A 25 -16.27 9.42 6.93
N LEU A 26 -17.32 10.15 6.54
CA LEU A 26 -17.89 10.04 5.21
C LEU A 26 -16.96 10.71 4.19
N TYR A 27 -16.72 10.04 3.07
CA TYR A 27 -15.97 10.60 1.94
C TYR A 27 -16.95 11.07 0.87
N VAL A 28 -16.78 12.31 0.41
CA VAL A 28 -17.58 12.88 -0.68
C VAL A 28 -16.61 13.36 -1.75
N ILE A 29 -16.66 12.74 -2.93
CA ILE A 29 -15.78 13.06 -4.05
C ILE A 29 -16.63 13.68 -5.16
N ASP A 30 -16.33 14.93 -5.54
CA ASP A 30 -17.08 15.71 -6.53
C ASP A 30 -18.62 15.72 -6.26
N GLY A 31 -18.98 15.85 -4.97
CA GLY A 31 -20.36 15.88 -4.52
C GLY A 31 -21.04 14.51 -4.34
N ILE A 32 -20.38 13.42 -4.66
CA ILE A 32 -20.91 12.06 -4.56
C ILE A 32 -20.35 11.36 -3.30
N PRO A 33 -21.21 10.93 -2.34
CA PRO A 33 -20.79 10.12 -1.20
C PRO A 33 -20.17 8.79 -1.65
N ARG A 34 -19.13 8.34 -0.93
CA ARG A 34 -18.42 7.08 -1.18
C ARG A 34 -18.35 6.25 0.08
N ASP A 35 -18.48 4.93 -0.09
CA ASP A 35 -18.34 4.00 1.02
C ASP A 35 -16.88 3.75 1.35
N GLY A 36 -16.51 4.08 2.59
CA GLY A 36 -15.15 3.85 3.12
C GLY A 36 -14.07 4.75 2.54
N SER A 37 -12.86 4.58 3.07
CA SER A 37 -11.68 5.38 2.70
C SER A 37 -10.98 4.91 1.42
N GLY A 38 -11.28 3.72 0.94
CA GLY A 38 -10.53 3.08 -0.14
C GLY A 38 -10.56 3.84 -1.46
N GLU A 39 -11.71 4.38 -1.85
CA GLU A 39 -11.82 5.18 -3.08
C GLU A 39 -11.02 6.49 -2.99
N PHE A 40 -11.06 7.16 -1.83
CA PHE A 40 -10.27 8.36 -1.58
C PHE A 40 -8.76 8.06 -1.63
N GLN A 41 -8.30 7.00 -0.97
CA GLN A 41 -6.88 6.64 -0.92
C GLN A 41 -6.32 6.22 -2.29
N ARG A 42 -7.19 5.73 -3.19
CA ARG A 42 -6.81 5.33 -4.54
C ARG A 42 -6.85 6.47 -5.56
N LEU A 43 -7.38 7.65 -5.21
CA LEU A 43 -7.34 8.81 -6.10
C LEU A 43 -5.88 9.15 -6.45
N ASN A 44 -5.69 9.66 -7.65
CA ASN A 44 -4.41 10.24 -8.00
C ASN A 44 -4.28 11.61 -7.30
N PRO A 45 -3.27 11.82 -6.43
CA PRO A 45 -3.12 13.09 -5.72
C PRO A 45 -2.99 14.30 -6.64
N THR A 46 -2.43 14.11 -7.83
CA THR A 46 -2.27 15.21 -8.80
C THR A 46 -3.58 15.67 -9.43
N ASP A 47 -4.65 14.86 -9.33
CA ASP A 47 -5.99 15.19 -9.81
C ASP A 47 -6.82 15.96 -8.78
N ILE A 48 -6.35 16.07 -7.55
CA ILE A 48 -7.07 16.73 -6.47
C ILE A 48 -6.83 18.25 -6.55
N GLU A 49 -7.90 19.01 -6.55
CA GLU A 49 -7.87 20.48 -6.44
C GLU A 49 -7.88 20.90 -4.98
N SER A 50 -8.78 20.33 -4.17
CA SER A 50 -8.92 20.68 -2.77
C SER A 50 -9.46 19.53 -1.93
N ILE A 51 -9.10 19.52 -0.64
CA ILE A 51 -9.67 18.66 0.39
C ILE A 51 -10.17 19.54 1.52
N SER A 52 -11.45 19.43 1.84
CA SER A 52 -12.07 20.14 2.96
C SER A 52 -12.60 19.14 3.99
N ILE A 53 -12.39 19.44 5.26
CA ILE A 53 -12.84 18.59 6.37
C ILE A 53 -13.99 19.31 7.08
N LEU A 54 -15.20 18.75 6.92
CA LEU A 54 -16.39 19.25 7.58
C LEU A 54 -16.59 18.55 8.91
N LYS A 55 -16.89 19.32 9.93
CA LYS A 55 -17.08 18.87 11.32
C LYS A 55 -18.35 19.46 11.87
N ASP A 56 -18.93 18.77 12.84
CA ASP A 56 -20.06 19.29 13.61
C ASP A 56 -21.24 19.73 12.71
N ALA A 57 -21.79 20.90 12.93
CA ALA A 57 -22.95 21.41 12.18
C ALA A 57 -22.75 21.46 10.66
N SER A 58 -21.53 21.68 10.18
CA SER A 58 -21.25 21.72 8.74
C SER A 58 -21.34 20.35 8.07
N ALA A 59 -21.18 19.27 8.82
CA ALA A 59 -21.34 17.90 8.34
C ALA A 59 -22.81 17.45 8.32
N ALA A 60 -23.70 18.13 9.05
CA ALA A 60 -25.11 17.72 9.23
C ALA A 60 -25.90 17.66 7.93
N ILE A 61 -25.53 18.45 6.90
CA ILE A 61 -26.17 18.41 5.57
C ILE A 61 -26.05 17.04 4.88
N TYR A 62 -25.09 16.21 5.30
CA TYR A 62 -24.88 14.85 4.77
C TYR A 62 -25.58 13.76 5.61
N GLY A 63 -26.37 14.15 6.62
CA GLY A 63 -27.20 13.23 7.42
C GLY A 63 -26.40 12.38 8.40
N LEU A 64 -26.99 11.24 8.81
CA LEU A 64 -26.43 10.36 9.85
C LEU A 64 -25.07 9.76 9.49
N ASN A 65 -24.83 9.49 8.22
CA ASN A 65 -23.56 8.94 7.75
C ASN A 65 -22.37 9.89 7.98
N ALA A 66 -22.62 11.16 8.25
CA ALA A 66 -21.63 12.19 8.52
C ALA A 66 -21.36 12.41 10.02
N ALA A 67 -21.89 11.55 10.91
CA ALA A 67 -21.72 11.69 12.36
C ALA A 67 -20.23 11.76 12.80
N ASN A 68 -19.34 11.09 12.09
CA ASN A 68 -17.90 11.12 12.31
C ASN A 68 -17.17 12.23 11.52
N GLY A 69 -17.91 13.15 10.90
CA GLY A 69 -17.40 14.19 10.00
C GLY A 69 -17.35 13.76 8.54
N VAL A 70 -17.04 14.72 7.67
CA VAL A 70 -16.99 14.53 6.21
C VAL A 70 -15.65 14.99 5.66
N ILE A 71 -15.05 14.19 4.80
CA ILE A 71 -13.90 14.58 3.97
C ILE A 71 -14.44 14.85 2.56
N LEU A 72 -14.49 16.13 2.22
CA LEU A 72 -14.95 16.60 0.91
C LEU A 72 -13.74 16.76 0.00
N VAL A 73 -13.72 16.06 -1.11
CA VAL A 73 -12.66 16.10 -2.12
C VAL A 73 -13.22 16.68 -3.41
N THR A 74 -12.56 17.70 -3.91
CA THR A 74 -12.88 18.28 -5.21
C THR A 74 -11.74 17.98 -6.16
N THR A 75 -12.05 17.45 -7.34
CA THR A 75 -11.06 17.16 -8.36
C THR A 75 -10.87 18.37 -9.29
N LYS A 76 -9.69 18.45 -9.92
CA LYS A 76 -9.33 19.52 -10.84
C LYS A 76 -10.32 19.59 -12.00
N LYS A 77 -10.70 20.82 -12.33
CA LYS A 77 -11.54 21.16 -13.48
C LYS A 77 -10.75 21.91 -14.53
N GLY A 78 -11.32 22.05 -15.71
CA GLY A 78 -10.79 22.91 -16.76
C GLY A 78 -10.65 24.36 -16.31
N GLN A 79 -9.70 25.05 -16.89
CA GLN A 79 -9.48 26.49 -16.67
C GLN A 79 -9.43 27.20 -18.01
N LYS A 80 -10.04 28.37 -18.08
CA LYS A 80 -9.99 29.20 -19.29
C LYS A 80 -8.55 29.53 -19.70
N GLY A 81 -8.31 29.53 -20.97
CA GLY A 81 -7.02 29.91 -21.56
C GLY A 81 -6.42 28.81 -22.42
N LYS A 82 -5.21 29.10 -22.93
CA LYS A 82 -4.47 28.18 -23.79
C LYS A 82 -4.22 26.84 -23.04
N PRO A 83 -4.22 25.70 -23.74
CA PRO A 83 -3.87 24.44 -23.15
C PRO A 83 -2.52 24.48 -22.45
N ARG A 84 -2.48 24.01 -21.19
CA ARG A 84 -1.26 23.85 -20.41
C ARG A 84 -1.05 22.38 -20.14
N PHE A 85 0.12 21.89 -20.48
CA PHE A 85 0.54 20.52 -20.26
C PHE A 85 1.40 20.46 -19.00
N ASN A 86 1.16 19.46 -18.18
CA ASN A 86 1.98 19.20 -17.00
C ASN A 86 2.35 17.71 -16.96
N TYR A 87 3.62 17.44 -16.70
CA TYR A 87 4.13 16.11 -16.42
C TYR A 87 4.86 16.11 -15.09
N SER A 88 4.61 15.10 -14.28
CA SER A 88 5.28 14.85 -13.00
C SER A 88 5.71 13.40 -12.92
N GLY A 89 7.00 13.17 -12.70
CA GLY A 89 7.58 11.86 -12.45
C GLY A 89 8.19 11.84 -11.04
N VAL A 90 7.86 10.79 -10.27
CA VAL A 90 8.42 10.55 -8.94
C VAL A 90 9.02 9.15 -8.93
N PHE A 91 10.26 9.06 -8.47
CA PHE A 91 10.98 7.80 -8.25
C PHE A 91 11.38 7.74 -6.79
N GLY A 92 11.14 6.62 -6.14
CA GLY A 92 11.42 6.45 -4.73
C GLY A 92 11.87 5.04 -4.38
N TRP A 93 12.54 4.94 -3.25
CA TRP A 93 12.90 3.68 -2.62
C TRP A 93 12.36 3.69 -1.19
N GLN A 94 11.41 2.81 -0.94
CA GLN A 94 10.91 2.60 0.42
C GLN A 94 11.85 1.65 1.18
N LYS A 95 12.07 1.96 2.44
CA LYS A 95 12.86 1.13 3.35
C LYS A 95 12.09 0.95 4.66
N PRO A 96 12.24 -0.18 5.35
CA PRO A 96 11.80 -0.29 6.73
C PRO A 96 12.46 0.79 7.59
N THR A 97 11.69 1.40 8.47
CA THR A 97 12.24 2.41 9.40
C THR A 97 13.01 1.79 10.54
N ASP A 98 12.66 0.56 10.88
CA ASP A 98 13.29 -0.22 11.93
C ASP A 98 13.11 -1.71 11.63
N VAL A 99 14.15 -2.49 11.89
CA VAL A 99 14.15 -3.94 11.75
C VAL A 99 14.61 -4.51 13.09
N PRO A 100 13.82 -5.37 13.76
CA PRO A 100 14.23 -5.96 15.02
C PRO A 100 15.50 -6.81 14.83
N GLU A 101 16.50 -6.54 15.65
CA GLU A 101 17.70 -7.41 15.73
C GLU A 101 17.28 -8.77 16.32
N MET A 102 17.63 -9.82 15.61
CA MET A 102 17.39 -11.19 16.04
C MET A 102 18.68 -11.83 16.56
N MET A 103 18.52 -12.80 17.46
CA MET A 103 19.65 -13.58 17.95
C MET A 103 20.30 -14.37 16.80
N ASN A 104 21.63 -14.39 16.77
CA ASN A 104 22.36 -15.31 15.90
C ASN A 104 22.33 -16.75 16.46
N ALA A 105 22.78 -17.72 15.66
CA ALA A 105 22.75 -19.14 16.03
C ALA A 105 23.54 -19.44 17.32
N GLY A 106 24.70 -18.77 17.53
CA GLY A 106 25.50 -18.95 18.75
C GLY A 106 24.79 -18.47 20.00
N GLN A 107 24.16 -17.29 19.96
CA GLN A 107 23.36 -16.76 21.06
C GLN A 107 22.12 -17.64 21.34
N PHE A 108 21.46 -18.10 20.27
CA PHE A 108 20.29 -18.95 20.38
C PHE A 108 20.63 -20.28 21.06
N MET A 109 21.73 -20.93 20.69
CA MET A 109 22.14 -22.20 21.28
C MET A 109 22.69 -22.03 22.71
N ASP A 110 23.28 -20.90 23.05
CA ASP A 110 23.70 -20.55 24.41
C ASP A 110 22.48 -20.49 25.33
N ILE A 111 21.43 -19.75 24.91
CA ILE A 111 20.17 -19.66 25.67
C ILE A 111 19.46 -21.01 25.77
N LYS A 112 19.51 -21.82 24.73
CA LYS A 112 18.97 -23.19 24.76
C LYS A 112 19.65 -24.06 25.81
N ASN A 113 20.99 -23.99 25.92
CA ASN A 113 21.74 -24.67 26.96
C ASN A 113 21.35 -24.18 28.35
N GLU A 114 21.31 -22.86 28.55
CA GLU A 114 20.91 -22.25 29.82
C GLU A 114 19.50 -22.66 30.21
N ALA A 115 18.54 -22.64 29.28
CA ALA A 115 17.16 -23.06 29.55
C ALA A 115 17.07 -24.53 29.99
N SER A 116 17.87 -25.42 29.39
CA SER A 116 17.92 -26.84 29.79
C SER A 116 18.45 -27.00 31.21
N ILE A 117 19.54 -26.31 31.55
CA ILE A 117 20.13 -26.33 32.89
C ILE A 117 19.14 -25.76 33.93
N ASN A 118 18.49 -24.64 33.63
CA ASN A 118 17.52 -24.01 34.53
C ASN A 118 16.27 -24.89 34.75
N ALA A 119 15.95 -25.76 33.80
CA ALA A 119 14.90 -26.77 33.94
C ALA A 119 15.35 -28.06 34.71
N GLY A 120 16.60 -28.07 35.24
CA GLY A 120 17.16 -29.20 35.94
C GLY A 120 17.73 -30.32 35.03
N GLY A 121 17.91 -30.03 33.74
CA GLY A 121 18.52 -30.97 32.77
C GLY A 121 20.02 -30.68 32.55
N GLU A 122 20.61 -31.50 31.66
CA GLU A 122 21.98 -31.32 31.17
C GLU A 122 22.02 -30.29 30.01
N PRO A 123 23.18 -29.69 29.73
CA PRO A 123 23.37 -28.87 28.52
C PRO A 123 23.02 -29.68 27.26
N ILE A 124 22.29 -29.05 26.33
CA ILE A 124 21.92 -29.66 25.05
C ILE A 124 23.17 -29.89 24.17
N LEU A 125 24.11 -28.92 24.24
CA LEU A 125 25.37 -28.94 23.51
C LEU A 125 26.56 -28.95 24.46
N THR A 126 27.61 -29.61 24.04
CA THR A 126 28.92 -29.51 24.68
C THR A 126 29.50 -28.11 24.47
N LYS A 127 30.50 -27.73 25.29
CA LYS A 127 31.22 -26.45 25.12
C LYS A 127 31.87 -26.35 23.74
N GLU A 128 32.39 -27.44 23.21
CA GLU A 128 33.03 -27.48 21.90
C GLU A 128 32.05 -27.23 20.76
N GLU A 129 30.89 -27.88 20.80
CA GLU A 129 29.82 -27.69 19.83
C GLU A 129 29.25 -26.27 19.88
N LEU A 130 29.05 -25.72 21.10
CA LEU A 130 28.61 -24.34 21.28
C LEU A 130 29.60 -23.34 20.68
N MET A 131 30.90 -23.57 20.81
CA MET A 131 31.92 -22.73 20.18
C MET A 131 31.82 -22.77 18.66
N LYS A 132 31.56 -23.92 18.03
CA LYS A 132 31.33 -24.02 16.56
C LYS A 132 30.18 -23.14 16.10
N TRP A 133 29.07 -23.11 16.86
CA TRP A 133 27.96 -22.20 16.57
C TRP A 133 28.32 -20.71 16.76
N LYS A 134 29.08 -20.38 17.79
CA LYS A 134 29.52 -19.01 18.04
C LYS A 134 30.50 -18.50 16.99
N GLU A 135 31.33 -19.35 16.43
CA GLU A 135 32.33 -19.04 15.41
C GLU A 135 31.76 -19.14 13.98
N GLY A 136 30.56 -19.68 13.80
CA GLY A 136 29.98 -19.93 12.47
C GLY A 136 30.79 -20.91 11.65
N ALA A 137 31.28 -21.99 12.29
CA ALA A 137 32.08 -23.02 11.64
C ALA A 137 31.26 -23.69 10.50
N PRO A 138 31.93 -24.33 9.50
CA PRO A 138 31.22 -25.04 8.44
C PRO A 138 30.22 -26.06 8.98
N GLY A 139 28.96 -25.92 8.60
CA GLY A 139 27.81 -26.70 9.11
C GLY A 139 27.11 -26.10 10.34
N TYR A 140 27.65 -25.02 10.90
CA TYR A 140 27.15 -24.31 12.08
C TYR A 140 26.90 -22.81 11.78
N GLU A 141 26.51 -22.50 10.54
CA GLU A 141 26.24 -21.14 10.10
C GLU A 141 24.94 -20.59 10.71
N SER A 142 24.90 -19.28 10.90
CA SER A 142 23.70 -18.56 11.35
C SER A 142 22.92 -18.04 10.18
N THR A 143 21.61 -18.29 10.15
CA THR A 143 20.69 -17.72 9.17
C THR A 143 20.02 -16.48 9.73
N ASP A 144 20.16 -15.35 9.04
CA ASP A 144 19.31 -14.18 9.24
C ASP A 144 18.07 -14.32 8.34
N TRP A 145 17.01 -14.77 8.92
CA TRP A 145 15.76 -15.04 8.19
C TRP A 145 15.11 -13.79 7.62
N TYR A 146 15.34 -12.63 8.24
CA TYR A 146 14.85 -11.39 7.69
C TYR A 146 15.59 -11.03 6.40
N ASP A 147 16.90 -11.07 6.44
CA ASP A 147 17.73 -10.80 5.26
C ASP A 147 17.52 -11.84 4.15
N GLU A 148 17.22 -13.09 4.51
CA GLU A 148 16.90 -14.13 3.52
C GLU A 148 15.57 -13.88 2.79
N ALA A 149 14.55 -13.37 3.47
CA ALA A 149 13.20 -13.21 2.91
C ALA A 149 12.89 -11.78 2.45
N MET A 150 13.61 -10.77 2.92
CA MET A 150 13.30 -9.36 2.70
C MET A 150 14.40 -8.64 1.91
N LYS A 151 14.01 -7.64 1.13
CA LYS A 151 14.90 -6.68 0.47
C LYS A 151 15.20 -5.52 1.42
N GLY A 152 16.40 -5.00 1.40
CA GLY A 152 16.73 -3.78 2.16
C GLY A 152 16.00 -2.53 1.68
N SER A 153 15.49 -2.54 0.44
CA SER A 153 14.64 -1.49 -0.11
C SER A 153 13.82 -2.00 -1.29
N ALA A 154 12.69 -1.34 -1.56
CA ALA A 154 11.85 -1.62 -2.71
C ALA A 154 11.63 -0.34 -3.52
N PHE A 155 11.63 -0.48 -4.83
CA PHE A 155 11.48 0.62 -5.77
C PHE A 155 10.01 0.92 -6.03
N GLN A 156 9.68 2.20 -6.10
CA GLN A 156 8.39 2.69 -6.55
C GLN A 156 8.56 3.84 -7.54
N GLN A 157 7.63 3.95 -8.48
CA GLN A 157 7.58 5.07 -9.40
C GLN A 157 6.15 5.49 -9.67
N GLN A 158 5.98 6.79 -9.91
CA GLN A 158 4.71 7.39 -10.28
C GLN A 158 4.91 8.39 -11.39
N HIS A 159 4.09 8.29 -12.43
CA HIS A 159 4.08 9.20 -13.56
C HIS A 159 2.69 9.78 -13.73
N ASN A 160 2.61 11.08 -13.85
CA ASN A 160 1.35 11.78 -14.06
C ASN A 160 1.50 12.78 -15.22
N PHE A 161 0.60 12.68 -16.15
CA PHE A 161 0.46 13.65 -17.24
C PHE A 161 -0.90 14.30 -17.14
N SER A 162 -0.99 15.61 -17.33
CA SER A 162 -2.27 16.30 -17.39
C SER A 162 -2.25 17.44 -18.39
N VAL A 163 -3.41 17.77 -18.89
CA VAL A 163 -3.67 18.94 -19.71
C VAL A 163 -4.92 19.64 -19.20
N THR A 164 -4.83 20.95 -19.05
CA THR A 164 -5.95 21.81 -18.69
C THR A 164 -6.01 22.98 -19.65
N GLY A 165 -7.20 23.39 -20.01
CA GLY A 165 -7.40 24.52 -20.91
C GLY A 165 -8.89 24.84 -21.04
N GLY A 166 -9.18 25.88 -21.84
CA GLY A 166 -10.55 26.24 -22.13
C GLY A 166 -10.69 27.49 -22.96
N SER A 167 -11.90 27.68 -23.43
CA SER A 167 -12.37 28.88 -24.13
C SER A 167 -13.35 29.64 -23.25
N GLU A 168 -14.06 30.59 -23.83
CA GLU A 168 -15.15 31.29 -23.12
C GLU A 168 -16.31 30.32 -22.79
N ASN A 169 -16.52 29.28 -23.61
CA ASN A 169 -17.67 28.42 -23.53
C ASN A 169 -17.36 27.00 -23.08
N VAL A 170 -16.11 26.55 -23.18
CA VAL A 170 -15.74 25.17 -22.87
C VAL A 170 -14.45 25.16 -22.07
N ASP A 171 -14.48 24.53 -20.91
CA ASP A 171 -13.30 24.29 -20.07
C ASP A 171 -13.08 22.77 -19.96
N PHE A 172 -11.83 22.33 -20.03
CA PHE A 172 -11.49 20.92 -19.93
C PHE A 172 -10.26 20.67 -19.07
N PHE A 173 -10.29 19.53 -18.38
CA PHE A 173 -9.15 18.93 -17.73
C PHE A 173 -9.09 17.46 -18.13
N PHE A 174 -7.88 16.99 -18.47
CA PHE A 174 -7.62 15.57 -18.75
C PHE A 174 -6.34 15.17 -18.03
N SER A 175 -6.32 13.96 -17.45
CA SER A 175 -5.11 13.41 -16.84
C SER A 175 -4.99 11.92 -17.09
N LEU A 176 -3.73 11.45 -17.09
CA LEU A 176 -3.31 10.06 -17.06
C LEU A 176 -2.32 9.87 -15.92
N GLY A 177 -2.47 8.79 -15.17
CA GLY A 177 -1.56 8.42 -14.09
C GLY A 177 -1.14 6.97 -14.21
N TYR A 178 0.11 6.71 -13.90
CA TYR A 178 0.70 5.37 -13.74
C TYR A 178 1.48 5.32 -12.44
N LEU A 179 1.31 4.24 -11.69
CA LEU A 179 2.03 3.98 -10.46
C LEU A 179 2.40 2.51 -10.42
N THR A 180 3.65 2.22 -10.04
CA THR A 180 4.09 0.90 -9.62
C THR A 180 4.73 0.99 -8.27
N ASP A 181 4.43 0.02 -7.41
CA ASP A 181 4.92 -0.08 -6.04
C ASP A 181 5.29 -1.53 -5.78
N ASN A 182 6.60 -1.78 -5.69
CA ASN A 182 7.14 -3.11 -5.44
C ASN A 182 7.29 -3.33 -3.94
N GLY A 183 6.99 -4.55 -3.48
CA GLY A 183 7.16 -4.91 -2.07
C GLY A 183 8.62 -5.13 -1.67
N ILE A 184 8.86 -5.01 -0.37
CA ILE A 184 10.19 -5.31 0.23
C ILE A 184 10.44 -6.81 0.41
N VAL A 185 9.48 -7.68 0.11
CA VAL A 185 9.66 -9.13 0.12
C VAL A 185 10.45 -9.56 -1.11
N LYS A 186 11.42 -10.46 -0.95
CA LYS A 186 12.16 -11.03 -2.09
C LYS A 186 11.23 -11.82 -3.01
N ASN A 187 11.74 -12.24 -4.18
CA ASN A 187 11.03 -13.03 -5.20
C ASN A 187 9.83 -12.33 -5.85
N ASP A 188 9.78 -10.98 -5.78
CA ASP A 188 8.76 -10.14 -6.43
C ASP A 188 7.31 -10.63 -6.18
N GLY A 189 7.10 -11.16 -4.94
CA GLY A 189 5.81 -11.71 -4.55
C GLY A 189 4.74 -10.64 -4.33
N PHE A 190 5.13 -9.42 -4.02
CA PHE A 190 4.22 -8.31 -3.73
C PHE A 190 4.42 -7.17 -4.71
N ASP A 191 3.54 -7.09 -5.70
CA ASP A 191 3.56 -6.05 -6.71
C ASP A 191 2.20 -5.36 -6.81
N TYR A 192 2.24 -4.07 -7.02
CA TYR A 192 1.07 -3.26 -7.28
C TYR A 192 1.29 -2.32 -8.46
N GLU A 193 0.39 -2.39 -9.44
CA GLU A 193 0.33 -1.47 -10.55
C GLU A 193 -1.01 -0.77 -10.59
N LYS A 194 -1.00 0.51 -10.93
CA LYS A 194 -2.22 1.31 -11.06
C LYS A 194 -2.15 2.25 -12.24
N TYR A 195 -3.17 2.20 -13.07
CA TYR A 195 -3.45 3.15 -14.14
C TYR A 195 -4.68 3.95 -13.79
N THR A 196 -4.61 5.26 -13.97
CA THR A 196 -5.75 6.16 -13.75
C THR A 196 -5.92 7.07 -14.95
N PHE A 197 -7.16 7.42 -15.25
CA PHE A 197 -7.45 8.52 -16.16
C PHE A 197 -8.58 9.38 -15.59
N ARG A 198 -8.59 10.66 -15.94
CA ARG A 198 -9.67 11.59 -15.64
C ARG A 198 -9.92 12.49 -16.81
N SER A 199 -11.20 12.78 -17.08
CA SER A 199 -11.64 13.73 -18.08
C SER A 199 -12.80 14.54 -17.51
N ASN A 200 -12.58 15.80 -17.27
CA ASN A 200 -13.59 16.73 -16.76
C ASN A 200 -13.83 17.80 -17.82
N LEU A 201 -15.05 17.88 -18.27
CA LEU A 201 -15.51 18.82 -19.30
C LEU A 201 -16.65 19.66 -18.76
N SER A 202 -16.57 20.98 -18.91
CA SER A 202 -17.65 21.90 -18.62
C SER A 202 -17.94 22.75 -19.85
N ALA A 203 -19.19 22.84 -20.26
CA ALA A 203 -19.63 23.58 -21.44
C ALA A 203 -20.77 24.52 -21.10
N LYS A 204 -20.60 25.82 -21.39
CA LYS A 204 -21.65 26.81 -21.34
C LYS A 204 -22.45 26.76 -22.63
N LEU A 205 -23.61 26.15 -22.59
CA LEU A 205 -24.49 25.99 -23.76
C LEU A 205 -25.27 27.26 -24.05
N SER A 206 -25.51 28.10 -23.01
CA SER A 206 -26.11 29.44 -23.15
C SER A 206 -25.67 30.32 -21.98
N LYS A 207 -26.18 31.54 -21.92
CA LYS A 207 -25.94 32.49 -20.79
C LYS A 207 -26.40 31.93 -19.45
N HIS A 208 -27.40 31.03 -19.48
CA HIS A 208 -28.04 30.47 -18.28
C HIS A 208 -27.90 28.95 -18.15
N LEU A 209 -27.29 28.28 -19.12
CA LEU A 209 -27.22 26.82 -19.15
C LEU A 209 -25.78 26.36 -19.25
N THR A 210 -25.35 25.59 -18.25
CA THR A 210 -24.03 24.93 -18.22
C THR A 210 -24.22 23.42 -18.08
N ALA A 211 -23.56 22.65 -18.92
CA ALA A 211 -23.45 21.20 -18.80
C ALA A 211 -22.06 20.80 -18.35
N GLU A 212 -21.97 19.84 -17.46
CA GLU A 212 -20.68 19.33 -16.95
C GLU A 212 -20.68 17.80 -16.99
N VAL A 213 -19.57 17.22 -17.45
CA VAL A 213 -19.33 15.78 -17.45
C VAL A 213 -17.96 15.50 -16.81
N LEU A 214 -17.96 14.71 -15.74
CA LEU A 214 -16.78 14.29 -15.03
C LEU A 214 -16.67 12.77 -15.20
N ILE A 215 -15.56 12.32 -15.75
CA ILE A 215 -15.27 10.90 -15.97
C ILE A 215 -13.94 10.59 -15.28
N GLY A 216 -13.93 9.58 -14.42
CA GLY A 216 -12.73 9.06 -13.80
C GLY A 216 -12.68 7.55 -13.95
N GLY A 217 -11.55 7.02 -14.33
CA GLY A 217 -11.32 5.58 -14.44
C GLY A 217 -10.05 5.15 -13.75
N ARG A 218 -10.07 3.91 -13.26
CA ARG A 218 -8.95 3.24 -12.65
C ARG A 218 -8.92 1.78 -13.04
N TYR A 219 -7.74 1.30 -13.33
CA TYR A 219 -7.42 -0.11 -13.41
C TYR A 219 -6.21 -0.36 -12.51
N ASP A 220 -6.32 -1.26 -11.55
CA ASP A 220 -5.20 -1.64 -10.70
C ASP A 220 -5.11 -3.16 -10.58
N THR A 221 -3.87 -3.64 -10.52
CA THR A 221 -3.50 -5.03 -10.31
C THR A 221 -2.66 -5.13 -9.06
N LYS A 222 -3.05 -6.01 -8.16
CA LYS A 222 -2.28 -6.39 -6.98
C LYS A 222 -1.94 -7.87 -7.08
N LYS A 223 -0.65 -8.20 -7.03
CA LYS A 223 -0.14 -9.57 -6.96
C LYS A 223 0.46 -9.82 -5.58
N THR A 224 0.10 -10.93 -4.95
CA THR A 224 0.66 -11.34 -3.65
C THR A 224 0.92 -12.85 -3.68
N PRO A 225 1.91 -13.38 -2.93
CA PRO A 225 1.99 -14.79 -2.69
C PRO A 225 0.76 -15.25 -1.89
N ARG A 226 0.62 -16.55 -1.71
CA ARG A 226 -0.48 -17.13 -0.91
C ARG A 226 -0.52 -16.59 0.52
N PHE A 227 0.64 -16.31 1.09
CA PHE A 227 0.77 -15.81 2.45
C PHE A 227 0.77 -14.28 2.47
N THR A 228 0.20 -13.69 3.53
CA THR A 228 0.22 -12.24 3.71
C THR A 228 1.62 -11.76 4.08
N PHE A 229 1.88 -10.46 3.86
CA PHE A 229 3.12 -9.84 4.33
C PHE A 229 3.37 -10.09 5.82
N PHE A 230 2.31 -10.00 6.63
CA PHE A 230 2.40 -10.23 8.07
C PHE A 230 2.78 -11.67 8.42
N ASP A 231 2.24 -12.66 7.70
CA ASP A 231 2.58 -14.07 7.92
C ASP A 231 4.05 -14.35 7.61
N ILE A 232 4.56 -13.83 6.49
CA ILE A 232 5.96 -13.95 6.11
C ILE A 232 6.85 -13.25 7.15
N PHE A 233 6.54 -12.00 7.52
CA PHE A 233 7.27 -11.27 8.54
C PHE A 233 7.27 -11.99 9.89
N LYS A 234 6.13 -12.55 10.31
CA LYS A 234 6.04 -13.37 11.51
C LYS A 234 6.91 -14.62 11.42
N ALA A 235 6.94 -15.27 10.26
CA ALA A 235 7.76 -16.45 10.04
C ALA A 235 9.26 -16.14 10.14
N THR A 236 9.73 -14.98 9.64
CA THR A 236 11.16 -14.59 9.81
C THR A 236 11.58 -14.46 11.27
N ARG A 237 10.63 -14.19 12.16
CA ARG A 237 10.89 -14.05 13.60
C ARG A 237 10.72 -15.36 14.39
N ALA A 238 10.05 -16.34 13.81
CA ALA A 238 9.77 -17.62 14.45
C ALA A 238 10.76 -18.71 14.04
N ALA A 239 11.31 -18.64 12.84
CA ALA A 239 12.29 -19.60 12.35
C ALA A 239 13.61 -19.52 13.15
N TRP A 240 14.20 -20.67 13.41
CA TRP A 240 15.41 -20.72 14.23
C TRP A 240 16.65 -20.34 13.40
N PRO A 241 17.56 -19.55 13.98
CA PRO A 241 18.77 -19.11 13.25
C PRO A 241 19.76 -20.25 12.96
N THR A 242 19.54 -21.42 13.52
CA THR A 242 20.31 -22.65 13.27
C THR A 242 19.81 -23.44 12.07
N GLU A 243 18.69 -23.07 11.50
CA GLU A 243 18.09 -23.72 10.33
C GLU A 243 18.51 -23.00 9.05
N ARG A 244 18.49 -23.72 7.92
CA ARG A 244 18.91 -23.19 6.62
C ARG A 244 17.70 -22.96 5.73
N PRO A 245 17.71 -21.93 4.85
CA PRO A 245 16.63 -21.68 3.91
C PRO A 245 16.38 -22.85 2.96
N PHE A 246 17.47 -23.48 2.50
CA PHE A 246 17.43 -24.49 1.45
C PHE A 246 18.21 -25.74 1.85
N ALA A 247 17.69 -26.90 1.47
CA ALA A 247 18.35 -28.19 1.62
C ALA A 247 19.60 -28.23 0.72
N ASN A 248 20.74 -28.58 1.29
CA ASN A 248 22.03 -28.62 0.61
C ASN A 248 22.41 -27.29 -0.11
N ASN A 249 21.92 -26.15 0.39
CA ASN A 249 22.05 -24.84 -0.25
C ASN A 249 21.55 -24.78 -1.70
N ASN A 250 20.59 -25.63 -2.07
CA ASN A 250 19.97 -25.60 -3.39
C ASN A 250 18.64 -24.84 -3.33
N PRO A 251 18.52 -23.70 -4.05
CA PRO A 251 17.30 -22.85 -4.05
C PRO A 251 16.01 -23.56 -4.48
N ASP A 252 16.14 -24.66 -5.26
CA ASP A 252 14.99 -25.43 -5.71
C ASP A 252 14.33 -26.25 -4.60
N TYR A 253 15.02 -26.42 -3.47
CA TYR A 253 14.57 -27.26 -2.37
C TYR A 253 14.52 -26.50 -1.05
N PRO A 254 13.44 -25.76 -0.75
CA PRO A 254 13.26 -25.10 0.54
C PRO A 254 13.32 -26.11 1.68
N SER A 255 14.08 -25.80 2.71
CA SER A 255 14.19 -26.64 3.89
C SER A 255 12.89 -26.65 4.69
N LYS A 256 12.60 -27.77 5.31
CA LYS A 256 11.63 -27.81 6.40
C LYS A 256 12.24 -27.14 7.62
N VAL A 257 11.57 -26.12 8.13
CA VAL A 257 11.98 -25.37 9.32
C VAL A 257 10.97 -25.54 10.44
N PHE A 258 11.30 -25.01 11.62
CA PHE A 258 10.40 -25.02 12.77
C PHE A 258 9.01 -24.48 12.41
N LEU A 259 7.96 -25.19 12.82
CA LEU A 259 6.55 -24.93 12.49
C LEU A 259 6.21 -25.01 10.99
N ASP A 260 7.04 -25.61 10.17
CA ASP A 260 6.84 -25.75 8.72
C ASP A 260 6.64 -24.41 7.96
N ASN A 261 7.11 -23.31 8.53
CA ASN A 261 6.94 -21.95 8.02
C ASN A 261 8.26 -21.36 7.53
N ASN A 262 8.84 -21.91 6.47
CA ASN A 262 10.03 -21.36 5.84
C ASN A 262 9.71 -20.00 5.19
N PRO A 263 10.24 -18.86 5.73
CA PRO A 263 9.88 -17.53 5.24
C PRO A 263 10.23 -17.31 3.78
N VAL A 264 11.32 -17.90 3.31
CA VAL A 264 11.78 -17.79 1.92
C VAL A 264 10.82 -18.52 0.98
N ALA A 265 10.43 -19.75 1.34
CA ALA A 265 9.42 -20.48 0.57
C ALA A 265 8.05 -19.76 0.58
N MET A 266 7.65 -19.21 1.73
CA MET A 266 6.40 -18.47 1.86
C MET A 266 6.38 -17.19 1.01
N SER A 267 7.54 -16.58 0.75
CA SER A 267 7.69 -15.39 -0.06
C SER A 267 7.70 -15.64 -1.56
N ASP A 268 7.89 -16.88 -1.98
CA ASP A 268 8.07 -17.25 -3.38
C ASP A 268 6.76 -17.71 -4.02
N PRO A 269 6.18 -16.91 -4.95
CA PRO A 269 4.94 -17.27 -5.62
C PRO A 269 5.05 -18.52 -6.51
N ASP A 270 6.25 -18.91 -6.94
CA ASP A 270 6.46 -20.12 -7.75
C ASP A 270 6.39 -21.39 -6.89
N ILE A 271 6.69 -21.28 -5.58
CA ILE A 271 6.60 -22.38 -4.62
C ILE A 271 5.21 -22.48 -4.01
N VAL A 272 4.68 -21.37 -3.49
CA VAL A 272 3.43 -21.37 -2.72
C VAL A 272 2.19 -20.98 -3.51
N GLY A 273 2.36 -20.58 -4.76
CA GLY A 273 1.32 -19.99 -5.59
C GLY A 273 1.10 -18.50 -5.25
N TYR A 274 0.27 -17.85 -6.04
CA TYR A 274 -0.02 -16.42 -5.91
C TYR A 274 -1.52 -16.13 -5.99
N SER A 275 -1.88 -14.96 -5.49
CA SER A 275 -3.18 -14.34 -5.69
C SER A 275 -3.00 -13.08 -6.53
N GLN A 276 -3.81 -12.93 -7.56
CA GLN A 276 -3.85 -11.70 -8.36
C GLN A 276 -5.25 -11.11 -8.31
N THR A 277 -5.33 -9.88 -7.84
CA THR A 277 -6.58 -9.12 -7.79
C THR A 277 -6.52 -7.99 -8.81
N ASN A 278 -7.49 -7.96 -9.70
CA ASN A 278 -7.64 -6.90 -10.72
C ASN A 278 -8.89 -6.09 -10.39
N ASN A 279 -8.73 -4.82 -10.11
CA ASN A 279 -9.83 -3.90 -9.84
C ASN A 279 -10.01 -2.94 -11.03
N LYS A 280 -11.25 -2.78 -11.45
CA LYS A 280 -11.65 -1.81 -12.48
C LYS A 280 -12.73 -0.92 -11.91
N ALA A 281 -12.54 0.38 -11.98
CA ALA A 281 -13.52 1.35 -11.57
C ALA A 281 -13.71 2.39 -12.68
N LEU A 282 -14.96 2.69 -12.98
CA LEU A 282 -15.36 3.78 -13.86
C LEU A 282 -16.43 4.60 -13.14
N GLN A 283 -16.19 5.88 -13.03
CA GLN A 283 -17.08 6.82 -12.39
C GLN A 283 -17.43 7.90 -13.39
N THR A 284 -18.72 8.17 -13.56
CA THR A 284 -19.20 9.23 -14.45
C THR A 284 -20.24 10.04 -13.72
N THR A 285 -20.08 11.35 -13.75
CA THR A 285 -21.07 12.31 -13.27
C THR A 285 -21.41 13.24 -14.40
N ALA A 286 -22.69 13.36 -14.72
CA ALA A 286 -23.20 14.33 -15.67
C ALA A 286 -24.16 15.26 -14.92
N SER A 287 -23.99 16.56 -15.06
CA SER A 287 -24.85 17.57 -14.45
C SER A 287 -25.19 18.69 -15.44
N VAL A 288 -26.36 19.24 -15.25
CA VAL A 288 -26.83 20.42 -15.98
C VAL A 288 -27.25 21.46 -14.95
N LYS A 289 -26.67 22.64 -15.03
CA LYS A 289 -27.00 23.77 -14.19
C LYS A 289 -27.72 24.83 -15.04
N TYR A 290 -28.89 25.22 -14.58
CA TYR A 290 -29.64 26.33 -15.18
C TYR A 290 -29.81 27.49 -14.18
N ASP A 291 -29.24 28.64 -14.51
CA ASP A 291 -29.37 29.87 -13.71
C ASP A 291 -30.65 30.56 -14.09
N VAL A 292 -31.66 30.52 -13.22
CA VAL A 292 -32.98 31.12 -13.48
C VAL A 292 -32.88 32.64 -13.47
N PRO A 293 -33.22 33.34 -14.57
CA PRO A 293 -32.95 34.78 -14.71
C PRO A 293 -33.81 35.68 -13.82
N PHE A 294 -34.73 35.13 -13.01
CA PHE A 294 -35.68 35.88 -12.18
C PHE A 294 -35.46 35.69 -10.66
N VAL A 295 -34.36 35.08 -10.27
CA VAL A 295 -34.02 34.84 -8.85
C VAL A 295 -32.67 35.47 -8.54
#